data_b4bfafea126ed034f7aa3069ee677af8
#
_entry.id   b4bfafea126ed034f7aa3069ee677af8
#
_cell.length_a   1.000
_cell.length_b   1.000
_cell.length_c   1.000
_cell.angle_alpha   90.00
_cell.angle_beta   90.00
_cell.angle_gamma   90.00
#
_symmetry.space_group_name_H-M   'P 1'
#
loop_
_entity.id
_entity.type
_entity.pdbx_description
1 polymer ?
#
loop_
_entity_poly.entity_id
_entity_poly.type
_entity_poly.pdbx_seq_one_letter_code
_entity_poly.pdbx_strand_id
1 'polypeptide(L)'
;MESKAGKGSNLSRRSFLKFAGGAGIAGASLSLTGCGQPLTPASAVGGEGWMPTQYNEPGGWPTNVRGRVPIDPENPALRRDDQKCILCGQCIEVCKTIQSVYGNYELPLKNEIPCINCGQCIHWCPSGAISEREDIDQVAKALADPNITVVVQTAPATRIGLGEEFGLPVGTNVQGKQVAALRKLGFDVIFDTNFAADLTIMEEGTELVKRITGELHHPLPQFTSCCPGWVKFVEYYYPELLPNLSSAKSPQQMAGALVKTYFAEKNHVEPQKIFSVAIMPCTAKKFECQRPEMISAQTYWQDEQVSPDVDVVLTTRELARMIKRAGIDLPSLPDEEYDQLMGVATGAGAIFGTTGGVMEAAVRSAYYLVTGEQPPAALWQLTPVRGMEGVKEAAVSIPGAGEIRIAVISGLDNARATMEQVKAGNSPWTFIEVMACPGGCQYGGGQPRSSAPPSDGVRNTRAASLYKIDAQAKLRNSHDNPQIKQVYAEFLTSPLSEKAEELLHTHYISRAEEFDAKKPQSHEYEV
;
A
#
# COMPACT_ATOMS: atom_id res chain seq x y z
N MET A 1 56.92 -9.57 34.40
CA MET A 1 56.21 -8.27 34.49
C MET A 1 54.74 -8.55 34.20
N GLU A 2 54.01 -8.64 35.31
CA GLU A 2 52.59 -9.04 35.31
C GLU A 2 51.72 -7.85 34.96
N SER A 3 50.80 -8.05 34.02
CA SER A 3 49.72 -7.10 33.73
C SER A 3 48.46 -7.53 34.50
N LYS A 4 48.03 -6.68 35.40
CA LYS A 4 46.83 -6.87 36.22
C LYS A 4 45.57 -6.79 35.37
N ALA A 5 44.81 -7.87 35.31
CA ALA A 5 43.44 -7.89 34.79
C ALA A 5 42.49 -7.19 35.79
N GLY A 6 41.72 -6.22 35.30
CA GLY A 6 40.70 -5.54 36.08
C GLY A 6 39.52 -6.46 36.39
N LYS A 7 39.19 -6.60 37.66
CA LYS A 7 38.01 -7.32 38.14
C LYS A 7 36.75 -6.53 37.85
N GLY A 8 35.92 -7.03 36.94
CA GLY A 8 34.53 -6.57 36.78
C GLY A 8 33.73 -6.88 38.07
N SER A 9 33.20 -5.87 38.70
CA SER A 9 32.34 -5.99 39.86
C SER A 9 30.96 -6.50 39.45
N ASN A 10 30.69 -7.78 39.68
CA ASN A 10 29.34 -8.33 39.60
C ASN A 10 28.50 -7.78 40.75
N LEU A 11 27.65 -6.80 40.46
CA LEU A 11 26.63 -6.34 41.39
C LEU A 11 25.62 -7.47 41.64
N SER A 12 25.52 -7.94 42.86
CA SER A 12 24.57 -8.98 43.24
C SER A 12 23.15 -8.45 43.18
N ARG A 13 22.16 -9.33 42.91
CA ARG A 13 20.72 -8.99 42.92
C ARG A 13 20.30 -8.23 44.20
N ARG A 14 20.93 -8.50 45.34
CA ARG A 14 20.67 -7.79 46.60
C ARG A 14 21.17 -6.35 46.59
N SER A 15 22.29 -6.06 45.93
CA SER A 15 22.79 -4.68 45.78
C SER A 15 21.93 -3.86 44.81
N PHE A 16 21.42 -4.48 43.76
CA PHE A 16 20.49 -3.83 42.84
C PHE A 16 19.16 -3.47 43.51
N LEU A 17 18.61 -4.39 44.32
CA LEU A 17 17.36 -4.12 45.06
C LEU A 17 17.52 -3.03 46.15
N LYS A 18 18.69 -2.90 46.77
CA LYS A 18 18.95 -1.79 47.69
C LYS A 18 19.07 -0.45 47.00
N PHE A 19 19.60 -0.42 45.78
CA PHE A 19 19.67 0.81 44.96
C PHE A 19 18.30 1.21 44.43
N ALA A 20 17.49 0.25 43.95
CA ALA A 20 16.14 0.47 43.52
C ALA A 20 15.19 0.89 44.65
N GLY A 21 15.38 0.33 45.87
CA GLY A 21 14.60 0.70 47.06
C GLY A 21 14.89 2.12 47.54
N GLY A 22 16.15 2.57 47.45
CA GLY A 22 16.53 3.94 47.84
C GLY A 22 15.97 5.03 46.90
N ALA A 23 15.92 4.76 45.60
CA ALA A 23 15.33 5.67 44.63
C ALA A 23 13.79 5.71 44.73
N GLY A 24 13.16 4.59 45.07
CA GLY A 24 11.72 4.49 45.25
C GLY A 24 11.17 5.30 46.43
N ILE A 25 11.92 5.39 47.54
CA ILE A 25 11.48 6.16 48.71
C ILE A 25 11.60 7.66 48.49
N ALA A 26 12.59 8.14 47.74
CA ALA A 26 12.72 9.54 47.39
C ALA A 26 11.65 9.97 46.36
N GLY A 27 11.26 9.07 45.45
CA GLY A 27 10.16 9.32 44.49
C GLY A 27 8.78 9.28 45.14
N ALA A 28 8.55 8.39 46.13
CA ALA A 28 7.27 8.25 46.79
C ALA A 28 6.92 9.43 47.71
N SER A 29 7.94 10.08 48.33
CA SER A 29 7.70 11.26 49.16
C SER A 29 7.33 12.53 48.37
N LEU A 30 7.67 12.59 47.09
CA LEU A 30 7.26 13.68 46.18
C LEU A 30 5.90 13.43 45.53
N SER A 31 5.43 12.18 45.45
CA SER A 31 4.14 11.84 44.84
C SER A 31 2.95 11.91 45.83
N LEU A 32 3.19 11.95 47.14
CA LEU A 32 2.12 12.04 48.13
C LEU A 32 1.55 13.45 48.33
N THR A 33 2.22 14.48 47.83
CA THR A 33 1.70 15.87 47.85
C THR A 33 0.93 16.24 46.56
N GLY A 34 0.80 15.33 45.63
CA GLY A 34 0.19 15.55 44.31
C GLY A 34 -1.16 14.87 44.07
N CYS A 35 -1.76 14.25 45.08
CA CYS A 35 -3.11 13.68 44.94
C CYS A 35 -4.16 14.81 44.80
N GLY A 36 -4.37 15.28 43.59
CA GLY A 36 -5.39 16.29 43.29
C GLY A 36 -5.13 17.15 42.07
N GLN A 37 -3.99 17.05 41.44
CA GLN A 37 -3.80 17.70 40.14
C GLN A 37 -4.08 16.70 39.00
N PRO A 38 -4.98 17.02 38.08
CA PRO A 38 -5.12 16.22 36.86
C PRO A 38 -3.79 16.25 36.14
N LEU A 39 -3.32 15.08 35.70
CA LEU A 39 -2.17 14.97 34.80
C LEU A 39 -2.43 15.92 33.65
N THR A 40 -1.59 16.93 33.51
CA THR A 40 -1.71 17.89 32.41
C THR A 40 -1.62 17.15 31.09
N PRO A 41 -2.52 17.47 30.15
CA PRO A 41 -2.58 16.75 28.90
C PRO A 41 -1.33 16.95 28.05
N ALA A 42 -1.17 16.12 27.09
CA ALA A 42 -0.28 16.19 25.92
C ALA A 42 1.14 16.73 26.13
N SER A 43 1.30 17.87 26.80
CA SER A 43 2.61 18.47 27.07
C SER A 43 3.47 17.64 28.04
N ALA A 44 2.84 16.80 28.87
CA ALA A 44 3.53 15.94 29.83
C ALA A 44 3.97 14.59 29.21
N VAL A 45 3.41 14.23 28.09
CA VAL A 45 3.64 12.91 27.47
C VAL A 45 4.47 13.02 26.20
N GLY A 46 5.06 14.20 25.95
CA GLY A 46 5.88 14.38 24.75
C GLY A 46 5.13 14.11 23.47
N GLY A 47 3.88 14.31 23.52
CA GLY A 47 2.87 14.52 22.53
C GLY A 47 2.86 13.85 21.20
N GLU A 48 3.85 13.18 20.79
CA GLU A 48 3.82 12.61 19.44
C GLU A 48 3.34 11.15 19.46
N GLY A 49 2.03 10.99 19.76
CA GLY A 49 1.29 9.88 19.25
C GLY A 49 1.52 8.49 19.82
N TRP A 50 2.18 8.33 20.97
CA TRP A 50 2.18 7.02 21.62
C TRP A 50 0.84 6.74 22.37
N MET A 51 0.15 7.80 22.79
CA MET A 51 -1.18 7.72 23.39
C MET A 51 -2.19 8.30 22.41
N PRO A 52 -3.25 7.59 22.06
CA PRO A 52 -4.30 8.13 21.20
C PRO A 52 -4.86 9.46 21.71
N THR A 53 -5.10 10.40 20.83
CA THR A 53 -5.55 11.77 21.14
C THR A 53 -6.78 11.81 22.03
N GLN A 54 -7.73 10.89 21.82
CA GLN A 54 -8.93 10.81 22.65
C GLN A 54 -8.66 10.53 24.13
N TYR A 55 -7.48 10.07 24.49
CA TYR A 55 -7.08 9.84 25.88
C TYR A 55 -6.29 11.00 26.46
N ASN A 56 -5.94 11.98 25.64
CA ASN A 56 -5.22 13.18 26.03
C ASN A 56 -6.13 14.38 26.24
N GLU A 57 -7.43 14.27 26.00
CA GLU A 57 -8.35 15.39 26.18
C GLU A 57 -8.52 15.76 27.65
N PRO A 58 -8.45 17.07 28.00
CA PRO A 58 -8.72 17.55 29.34
C PRO A 58 -10.22 17.44 29.57
N GLY A 59 -10.65 16.49 30.31
CA GLY A 59 -12.10 16.36 30.47
C GLY A 59 -12.54 15.25 31.38
N GLY A 60 -11.76 15.00 32.38
CA GLY A 60 -12.28 14.23 33.49
C GLY A 60 -12.75 12.83 33.14
N TRP A 61 -12.02 12.14 32.35
CA TRP A 61 -12.21 10.73 32.16
C TRP A 61 -12.03 9.98 33.45
N PRO A 62 -13.04 9.39 34.01
CA PRO A 62 -12.90 8.53 35.19
C PRO A 62 -12.14 7.27 34.90
N THR A 63 -12.12 6.86 33.63
CA THR A 63 -11.35 5.70 33.16
C THR A 63 -10.99 5.93 31.70
N ASN A 64 -9.77 5.69 31.35
CA ASN A 64 -9.38 5.58 29.95
C ASN A 64 -10.07 4.34 29.39
N VAL A 65 -11.25 4.49 28.83
CA VAL A 65 -11.91 3.41 28.10
C VAL A 65 -11.06 3.15 26.88
N ARG A 66 -10.20 2.19 27.04
CA ARG A 66 -9.40 1.66 25.96
C ARG A 66 -10.28 0.77 25.13
N GLY A 67 -10.05 0.77 23.84
CA GLY A 67 -10.83 0.00 22.89
C GLY A 67 -9.95 -0.64 21.84
N ARG A 68 -10.60 -1.24 20.87
CA ARG A 68 -9.97 -1.84 19.70
C ARG A 68 -10.88 -1.66 18.50
N VAL A 69 -10.31 -1.50 17.29
CA VAL A 69 -11.13 -1.50 16.07
C VAL A 69 -11.88 -2.84 15.96
N PRO A 70 -13.13 -2.82 15.54
CA PRO A 70 -13.79 -4.05 15.15
C PRO A 70 -13.09 -4.61 13.89
N ILE A 71 -12.88 -5.91 13.85
CA ILE A 71 -12.38 -6.65 12.69
C ILE A 71 -13.29 -7.85 12.54
N ASP A 72 -13.89 -7.98 11.37
CA ASP A 72 -14.73 -9.11 11.03
C ASP A 72 -13.91 -10.40 11.09
N PRO A 73 -14.37 -11.49 11.68
CA PRO A 73 -13.72 -12.80 11.65
C PRO A 73 -13.44 -13.29 10.22
N GLU A 74 -14.31 -12.97 9.27
CA GLU A 74 -14.18 -13.32 7.85
C GLU A 74 -13.42 -12.26 7.03
N ASN A 75 -12.82 -11.24 7.68
CA ASN A 75 -12.03 -10.23 6.97
C ASN A 75 -10.93 -10.90 6.13
N PRO A 76 -10.89 -10.65 4.80
CA PRO A 76 -9.96 -11.36 3.91
C PRO A 76 -8.50 -10.95 4.12
N ALA A 77 -8.26 -9.81 4.76
CA ALA A 77 -6.93 -9.20 4.84
C ALA A 77 -6.34 -9.19 6.24
N LEU A 78 -7.17 -9.12 7.28
CA LEU A 78 -6.76 -8.86 8.65
C LEU A 78 -7.33 -9.89 9.63
N ARG A 79 -6.54 -10.19 10.65
CA ARG A 79 -7.00 -10.95 11.82
C ARG A 79 -6.48 -10.32 13.11
N ARG A 80 -7.14 -10.64 14.23
CA ARG A 80 -6.70 -10.24 15.55
C ARG A 80 -6.61 -11.44 16.49
N ASP A 81 -5.52 -11.51 17.22
CA ASP A 81 -5.32 -12.40 18.36
C ASP A 81 -5.75 -11.64 19.62
N ASP A 82 -6.93 -11.98 20.14
CA ASP A 82 -7.50 -11.30 21.30
C ASP A 82 -6.71 -11.55 22.59
N GLN A 83 -5.93 -12.64 22.67
CA GLN A 83 -5.08 -12.94 23.82
C GLN A 83 -3.88 -11.98 23.91
N LYS A 84 -3.39 -11.49 22.75
CA LYS A 84 -2.33 -10.48 22.70
C LYS A 84 -2.82 -9.05 22.82
N CYS A 85 -4.12 -8.83 22.70
CA CYS A 85 -4.68 -7.49 22.69
C CYS A 85 -4.67 -6.87 24.09
N ILE A 86 -3.94 -5.76 24.26
CA ILE A 86 -3.85 -5.01 25.53
C ILE A 86 -4.84 -3.85 25.61
N LEU A 87 -5.78 -3.74 24.67
CA LEU A 87 -6.82 -2.71 24.61
C LEU A 87 -6.27 -1.26 24.64
N CYS A 88 -5.10 -1.01 24.04
CA CYS A 88 -4.43 0.30 24.11
C CYS A 88 -5.09 1.40 23.26
N GLY A 89 -5.98 1.06 22.33
CA GLY A 89 -6.69 2.01 21.47
C GLY A 89 -5.92 2.51 20.23
N GLN A 90 -4.63 2.18 20.07
CA GLN A 90 -3.81 2.67 18.95
C GLN A 90 -4.40 2.34 17.58
N CYS A 91 -5.03 1.17 17.44
CA CYS A 91 -5.70 0.78 16.20
C CYS A 91 -6.95 1.62 15.91
N ILE A 92 -7.65 2.11 16.96
CA ILE A 92 -8.76 3.06 16.81
C ILE A 92 -8.22 4.39 16.31
N GLU A 93 -7.16 4.88 16.96
CA GLU A 93 -6.58 6.18 16.60
C GLU A 93 -6.20 6.25 15.13
N VAL A 94 -5.40 5.31 14.62
CA VAL A 94 -5.00 5.32 13.21
C VAL A 94 -6.20 5.17 12.27
N CYS A 95 -7.19 4.34 12.63
CA CYS A 95 -8.37 4.12 11.80
C CYS A 95 -9.32 5.33 11.79
N LYS A 96 -9.36 6.09 12.88
CA LYS A 96 -10.18 7.31 13.02
C LYS A 96 -9.51 8.52 12.39
N THR A 97 -8.25 8.80 12.74
CA THR A 97 -7.58 10.07 12.42
C THR A 97 -6.85 10.06 11.08
N ILE A 98 -6.27 8.92 10.69
CA ILE A 98 -5.49 8.83 9.44
C ILE A 98 -6.30 8.19 8.32
N GLN A 99 -7.05 7.12 8.64
CA GLN A 99 -7.83 6.41 7.63
C GLN A 99 -9.27 6.91 7.50
N SER A 100 -9.71 7.72 8.43
CA SER A 100 -11.05 8.33 8.43
C SER A 100 -12.21 7.33 8.22
N VAL A 101 -12.06 6.12 8.78
CA VAL A 101 -13.06 5.03 8.69
C VAL A 101 -13.76 4.83 10.02
N TYR A 102 -13.02 4.57 11.13
CA TYR A 102 -13.62 4.34 12.43
C TYR A 102 -14.38 5.59 12.90
N GLY A 103 -15.65 5.40 13.28
CA GLY A 103 -16.53 6.47 13.74
C GLY A 103 -17.19 7.29 12.62
N ASN A 104 -16.92 7.00 11.36
CA ASN A 104 -17.60 7.59 10.19
C ASN A 104 -18.73 6.70 9.66
N TYR A 105 -19.43 6.01 10.55
CA TYR A 105 -20.58 5.18 10.27
C TYR A 105 -21.55 5.19 11.46
N GLU A 106 -22.82 4.90 11.20
CA GLU A 106 -23.86 4.85 12.23
C GLU A 106 -23.78 3.55 13.06
N LEU A 107 -24.22 3.62 14.31
CA LEU A 107 -24.35 2.47 15.19
C LEU A 107 -25.83 2.26 15.53
N PRO A 108 -26.29 1.01 15.73
CA PRO A 108 -25.53 -0.25 15.58
C PRO A 108 -25.20 -0.58 14.14
N LEU A 109 -24.09 -1.29 13.90
CA LEU A 109 -23.75 -1.83 12.57
C LEU A 109 -24.81 -2.84 12.15
N LYS A 110 -25.35 -2.67 10.96
CA LYS A 110 -26.45 -3.51 10.46
C LYS A 110 -25.94 -4.72 9.66
N ASN A 111 -24.90 -4.53 8.86
CA ASN A 111 -24.40 -5.53 7.94
C ASN A 111 -22.93 -5.86 8.24
N GLU A 112 -22.01 -5.28 7.47
CA GLU A 112 -20.59 -5.54 7.61
C GLU A 112 -19.91 -4.55 8.55
N ILE A 113 -18.78 -4.96 9.09
CA ILE A 113 -17.88 -4.07 9.83
C ILE A 113 -17.11 -3.23 8.82
N PRO A 114 -17.31 -1.89 8.76
CA PRO A 114 -16.59 -1.03 7.82
C PRO A 114 -15.08 -1.15 7.98
N CYS A 115 -14.42 -1.61 6.95
CA CYS A 115 -12.98 -1.78 6.90
C CYS A 115 -12.47 -1.70 5.46
N ILE A 116 -11.51 -0.83 5.22
CA ILE A 116 -10.86 -0.69 3.90
C ILE A 116 -9.66 -1.62 3.71
N ASN A 117 -9.46 -2.56 4.61
CA ASN A 117 -8.42 -3.60 4.55
C ASN A 117 -6.97 -3.09 4.49
N CYS A 118 -6.71 -1.80 4.76
CA CYS A 118 -5.41 -1.15 4.56
C CYS A 118 -4.28 -1.66 5.47
N GLY A 119 -4.59 -2.29 6.61
CA GLY A 119 -3.61 -2.85 7.54
C GLY A 119 -2.77 -1.83 8.32
N GLN A 120 -3.06 -0.54 8.29
CA GLN A 120 -2.32 0.45 9.07
C GLN A 120 -2.42 0.19 10.58
N CYS A 121 -3.53 -0.37 11.05
CA CYS A 121 -3.69 -0.83 12.43
C CYS A 121 -2.66 -1.89 12.86
N ILE A 122 -2.06 -2.64 11.93
CA ILE A 122 -0.98 -3.59 12.21
C ILE A 122 0.28 -2.83 12.67
N HIS A 123 0.65 -1.77 11.95
CA HIS A 123 1.84 -0.98 12.27
C HIS A 123 1.72 -0.26 13.63
N TRP A 124 0.50 0.12 14.01
CA TRP A 124 0.23 0.82 15.26
C TRP A 124 -0.01 -0.11 16.45
N CYS A 125 -0.11 -1.42 16.24
CA CYS A 125 -0.35 -2.38 17.32
C CYS A 125 0.95 -2.73 18.06
N PRO A 126 1.20 -2.23 19.29
CA PRO A 126 2.46 -2.46 19.98
C PRO A 126 2.64 -3.93 20.42
N SER A 127 1.54 -4.62 20.72
CA SER A 127 1.57 -6.02 21.15
C SER A 127 1.60 -7.04 20.02
N GLY A 128 1.46 -6.58 18.74
CA GLY A 128 1.35 -7.50 17.61
C GLY A 128 0.05 -8.32 17.57
N ALA A 129 -0.97 -7.87 18.30
CA ALA A 129 -2.26 -8.55 18.31
C ALA A 129 -2.98 -8.51 16.95
N ILE A 130 -2.73 -7.50 16.13
CA ILE A 130 -3.30 -7.42 14.77
C ILE A 130 -2.22 -7.82 13.78
N SER A 131 -2.58 -8.71 12.86
CA SER A 131 -1.73 -9.17 11.77
C SER A 131 -2.54 -9.30 10.47
N GLU A 132 -1.86 -9.50 9.36
CA GLU A 132 -2.48 -9.98 8.13
C GLU A 132 -3.07 -11.39 8.31
N ARG A 133 -4.11 -11.70 7.57
CA ARG A 133 -4.57 -13.08 7.37
C ARG A 133 -3.50 -13.81 6.57
N GLU A 134 -3.04 -14.95 7.06
CA GLU A 134 -1.96 -15.70 6.43
C GLU A 134 -2.50 -16.64 5.36
N ASP A 135 -1.95 -16.56 4.14
CA ASP A 135 -2.33 -17.40 3.00
C ASP A 135 -1.16 -18.27 2.47
N ILE A 136 -0.07 -18.39 3.24
CA ILE A 136 1.12 -19.18 2.87
C ILE A 136 0.77 -20.62 2.53
N ASP A 137 -0.14 -21.23 3.26
CA ASP A 137 -0.50 -22.65 3.08
C ASP A 137 -1.16 -22.91 1.72
N GLN A 138 -1.90 -21.94 1.17
CA GLN A 138 -2.48 -22.05 -0.17
C GLN A 138 -1.38 -22.08 -1.24
N VAL A 139 -0.40 -21.19 -1.13
CA VAL A 139 0.75 -21.14 -2.02
C VAL A 139 1.61 -22.40 -1.88
N ALA A 140 1.86 -22.87 -0.66
CA ALA A 140 2.62 -24.10 -0.43
C ALA A 140 1.96 -25.33 -1.05
N LYS A 141 0.64 -25.41 -1.04
CA LYS A 141 -0.12 -26.47 -1.73
C LYS A 141 0.05 -26.40 -3.25
N ALA A 142 -0.06 -25.20 -3.83
CA ALA A 142 0.11 -25.02 -5.27
C ALA A 142 1.54 -25.39 -5.71
N LEU A 143 2.57 -24.96 -4.98
CA LEU A 143 3.97 -25.30 -5.25
C LEU A 143 4.27 -26.81 -5.12
N ALA A 144 3.46 -27.54 -4.36
CA ALA A 144 3.62 -28.99 -4.21
C ALA A 144 2.90 -29.81 -5.30
N ASP A 145 2.04 -29.19 -6.11
CA ASP A 145 1.29 -29.85 -7.17
C ASP A 145 2.05 -29.78 -8.51
N PRO A 146 2.59 -30.89 -9.03
CA PRO A 146 3.35 -30.88 -10.27
C PRO A 146 2.52 -30.59 -11.53
N ASN A 147 1.19 -30.52 -11.43
CA ASN A 147 0.31 -30.19 -12.55
C ASN A 147 -0.04 -28.71 -12.64
N ILE A 148 0.38 -27.92 -11.66
CA ILE A 148 0.11 -26.48 -11.57
C ILE A 148 1.38 -25.70 -11.88
N THR A 149 1.29 -24.72 -12.75
CA THR A 149 2.34 -23.72 -12.99
C THR A 149 2.14 -22.56 -12.04
N VAL A 150 3.03 -22.37 -11.08
CA VAL A 150 2.93 -21.30 -10.09
C VAL A 150 3.72 -20.09 -10.55
N VAL A 151 3.00 -19.04 -10.93
CA VAL A 151 3.56 -17.77 -11.38
C VAL A 151 3.49 -16.75 -10.27
N VAL A 152 4.58 -16.04 -10.00
CA VAL A 152 4.61 -15.00 -8.98
C VAL A 152 5.04 -13.65 -9.54
N GLN A 153 4.39 -12.58 -9.07
CA GLN A 153 4.77 -11.21 -9.33
C GLN A 153 5.15 -10.48 -8.04
N THR A 154 6.08 -9.53 -8.09
CA THR A 154 6.53 -8.80 -6.90
C THR A 154 6.42 -7.28 -7.07
N ALA A 155 5.77 -6.62 -6.13
CA ALA A 155 5.56 -5.18 -6.14
C ALA A 155 6.86 -4.38 -5.86
N PRO A 156 6.95 -3.12 -6.33
CA PRO A 156 8.15 -2.29 -6.19
C PRO A 156 8.62 -2.12 -4.75
N ALA A 157 7.72 -1.96 -3.81
CA ALA A 157 8.08 -1.69 -2.42
C ALA A 157 8.52 -2.94 -1.64
N THR A 158 8.27 -4.15 -2.12
CA THR A 158 8.69 -5.38 -1.44
C THR A 158 10.20 -5.53 -1.42
N ARG A 159 10.87 -5.16 -2.54
CA ARG A 159 12.32 -5.25 -2.70
C ARG A 159 13.13 -4.38 -1.75
N ILE A 160 12.52 -3.29 -1.23
CA ILE A 160 13.19 -2.38 -0.29
C ILE A 160 12.75 -2.61 1.18
N GLY A 161 11.78 -3.48 1.42
CA GLY A 161 11.29 -3.82 2.75
C GLY A 161 11.73 -5.21 3.20
N LEU A 162 11.76 -6.20 2.30
CA LEU A 162 11.99 -7.61 2.63
C LEU A 162 13.28 -7.84 3.43
N GLY A 163 14.35 -7.13 3.09
CA GLY A 163 15.65 -7.27 3.76
C GLY A 163 15.62 -6.98 5.27
N GLU A 164 14.72 -6.12 5.71
CA GLU A 164 14.57 -5.76 7.14
C GLU A 164 14.15 -6.96 8.00
N GLU A 165 13.37 -7.88 7.45
CA GLU A 165 12.98 -9.12 8.12
C GLU A 165 14.16 -10.09 8.34
N PHE A 166 15.29 -9.83 7.69
CA PHE A 166 16.55 -10.60 7.77
C PHE A 166 17.69 -9.77 8.38
N GLY A 167 17.39 -8.67 9.05
CA GLY A 167 18.36 -7.86 9.77
C GLY A 167 19.17 -6.90 8.88
N LEU A 168 18.82 -6.74 7.62
CA LEU A 168 19.45 -5.74 6.78
C LEU A 168 18.95 -4.32 7.10
N PRO A 169 19.74 -3.27 6.83
CA PRO A 169 19.33 -1.89 7.06
C PRO A 169 18.03 -1.54 6.34
N VAL A 170 17.23 -0.66 6.94
CA VAL A 170 15.99 -0.13 6.37
C VAL A 170 16.23 0.37 4.94
N GLY A 171 15.35 -0.03 4.03
CA GLY A 171 15.41 0.43 2.64
C GLY A 171 16.48 -0.26 1.79
N THR A 172 17.17 -1.30 2.29
CA THR A 172 18.11 -2.07 1.47
C THR A 172 17.40 -2.70 0.28
N ASN A 173 17.86 -2.41 -0.93
CA ASN A 173 17.32 -3.05 -2.13
C ASN A 173 17.84 -4.51 -2.23
N VAL A 174 16.93 -5.46 -2.13
CA VAL A 174 17.20 -6.90 -2.23
C VAL A 174 16.50 -7.55 -3.42
N GLN A 175 16.24 -6.79 -4.49
CA GLN A 175 15.49 -7.26 -5.66
C GLN A 175 16.00 -8.60 -6.19
N GLY A 176 17.28 -8.71 -6.54
CA GLY A 176 17.84 -9.95 -7.11
C GLY A 176 17.83 -11.10 -6.09
N LYS A 177 18.07 -10.82 -4.80
CA LYS A 177 17.97 -11.82 -3.73
C LYS A 177 16.54 -12.29 -3.50
N GLN A 178 15.56 -11.40 -3.66
CA GLN A 178 14.13 -11.75 -3.61
C GLN A 178 13.78 -12.72 -4.73
N VAL A 179 14.24 -12.46 -5.96
CA VAL A 179 14.05 -13.36 -7.10
C VAL A 179 14.69 -14.72 -6.84
N ALA A 180 15.95 -14.74 -6.41
CA ALA A 180 16.65 -15.99 -6.07
C ALA A 180 15.93 -16.79 -4.96
N ALA A 181 15.39 -16.10 -3.95
CA ALA A 181 14.62 -16.75 -2.88
C ALA A 181 13.33 -17.38 -3.42
N LEU A 182 12.62 -16.70 -4.31
CA LEU A 182 11.39 -17.20 -4.93
C LEU A 182 11.67 -18.44 -5.79
N ARG A 183 12.77 -18.47 -6.58
CA ARG A 183 13.18 -19.68 -7.31
C ARG A 183 13.49 -20.83 -6.38
N LYS A 184 14.20 -20.58 -5.27
CA LYS A 184 14.49 -21.61 -4.26
C LYS A 184 13.24 -22.12 -3.53
N LEU A 185 12.19 -21.31 -3.44
CA LEU A 185 10.91 -21.73 -2.91
C LEU A 185 10.10 -22.60 -3.87
N GLY A 186 10.52 -22.66 -5.15
CA GLY A 186 9.91 -23.51 -6.17
C GLY A 186 8.89 -22.81 -7.07
N PHE A 187 8.86 -21.48 -7.12
CA PHE A 187 8.05 -20.78 -8.11
C PHE A 187 8.60 -21.01 -9.51
N ASP A 188 7.72 -21.35 -10.45
CA ASP A 188 8.09 -21.69 -11.82
C ASP A 188 8.48 -20.47 -12.65
N VAL A 189 7.73 -19.35 -12.45
CA VAL A 189 7.95 -18.10 -13.20
C VAL A 189 7.83 -16.91 -12.24
N ILE A 190 8.76 -15.96 -12.38
CA ILE A 190 8.86 -14.81 -11.49
C ILE A 190 8.88 -13.52 -12.31
N PHE A 191 7.81 -12.71 -12.20
CA PHE A 191 7.65 -11.46 -12.92
C PHE A 191 7.76 -10.23 -12.00
N ASP A 192 7.99 -9.08 -12.62
CA ASP A 192 8.04 -7.79 -11.93
C ASP A 192 6.71 -7.03 -12.08
N THR A 193 6.00 -6.79 -11.00
CA THR A 193 4.80 -5.93 -11.02
C THR A 193 5.11 -4.52 -11.55
N ASN A 194 6.38 -4.09 -11.54
CA ASN A 194 6.77 -2.81 -12.14
C ASN A 194 6.51 -2.77 -13.65
N PHE A 195 6.59 -3.92 -14.36
CA PHE A 195 6.14 -4.02 -15.74
C PHE A 195 4.66 -3.62 -15.87
N ALA A 196 3.81 -4.18 -15.02
CA ALA A 196 2.39 -3.85 -15.03
C ALA A 196 2.11 -2.42 -14.52
N ALA A 197 2.98 -1.85 -13.68
CA ALA A 197 2.91 -0.44 -13.33
C ALA A 197 3.18 0.46 -14.56
N ASP A 198 4.16 0.10 -15.39
CA ASP A 198 4.38 0.77 -16.68
C ASP A 198 3.17 0.64 -17.61
N LEU A 199 2.54 -0.55 -17.64
CA LEU A 199 1.31 -0.77 -18.42
C LEU A 199 0.14 0.08 -17.90
N THR A 200 -0.03 0.14 -16.56
CA THR A 200 -1.05 1.00 -15.94
C THR A 200 -0.87 2.47 -16.34
N ILE A 201 0.36 2.96 -16.39
CA ILE A 201 0.62 4.34 -16.84
C ILE A 201 0.23 4.54 -18.31
N MET A 202 0.41 3.56 -19.16
CA MET A 202 -0.01 3.69 -20.55
C MET A 202 -1.54 3.73 -20.69
N GLU A 203 -2.26 2.91 -19.93
CA GLU A 203 -3.73 2.90 -19.93
C GLU A 203 -4.30 4.15 -19.22
N GLU A 204 -3.95 4.36 -17.96
CA GLU A 204 -4.47 5.48 -17.13
C GLU A 204 -4.05 6.85 -17.68
N GLY A 205 -2.83 6.95 -18.20
CA GLY A 205 -2.33 8.18 -18.84
C GLY A 205 -3.04 8.48 -20.16
N THR A 206 -3.34 7.47 -20.97
CA THR A 206 -4.12 7.63 -22.20
C THR A 206 -5.57 8.00 -21.87
N GLU A 207 -6.16 7.38 -20.86
CA GLU A 207 -7.48 7.73 -20.35
C GLU A 207 -7.53 9.21 -19.91
N LEU A 208 -6.52 9.67 -19.13
CA LEU A 208 -6.41 11.06 -18.71
C LEU A 208 -6.34 12.02 -19.90
N VAL A 209 -5.49 11.73 -20.88
CA VAL A 209 -5.36 12.57 -22.09
C VAL A 209 -6.69 12.66 -22.81
N LYS A 210 -7.39 11.54 -23.02
CA LYS A 210 -8.70 11.52 -23.69
C LYS A 210 -9.80 12.23 -22.90
N ARG A 211 -9.76 12.21 -21.55
CA ARG A 211 -10.68 13.00 -20.72
C ARG A 211 -10.43 14.51 -20.89
N ILE A 212 -9.15 14.92 -20.91
CA ILE A 212 -8.76 16.34 -21.07
C ILE A 212 -9.13 16.85 -22.47
N THR A 213 -8.93 16.05 -23.52
CA THR A 213 -9.25 16.44 -24.91
C THR A 213 -10.74 16.34 -25.23
N GLY A 214 -11.53 15.75 -24.34
CA GLY A 214 -12.98 15.56 -24.53
C GLY A 214 -13.34 14.38 -25.44
N GLU A 215 -12.37 13.52 -25.78
CA GLU A 215 -12.62 12.29 -26.53
C GLU A 215 -13.30 11.22 -25.67
N LEU A 216 -13.08 11.24 -24.37
CA LEU A 216 -13.72 10.39 -23.39
C LEU A 216 -14.57 11.24 -22.44
N HIS A 217 -15.88 10.99 -22.40
CA HIS A 217 -16.83 11.78 -21.61
C HIS A 217 -16.94 11.31 -20.16
N HIS A 218 -15.81 11.27 -19.43
CA HIS A 218 -15.78 11.03 -18.00
C HIS A 218 -15.42 12.32 -17.25
N PRO A 219 -15.91 12.49 -16.01
CA PRO A 219 -15.67 13.73 -15.26
C PRO A 219 -14.20 13.92 -14.88
N LEU A 220 -13.81 15.19 -14.77
CA LEU A 220 -12.56 15.61 -14.12
C LEU A 220 -12.87 16.17 -12.72
N PRO A 221 -11.92 16.09 -11.78
CA PRO A 221 -10.59 15.48 -11.91
C PRO A 221 -10.66 13.96 -12.07
N GLN A 222 -9.71 13.38 -12.81
CA GLN A 222 -9.49 11.93 -12.76
C GLN A 222 -8.74 11.56 -11.49
N PHE A 223 -9.17 10.49 -10.82
CA PHE A 223 -8.44 9.90 -9.68
C PHE A 223 -7.70 8.63 -10.11
N THR A 224 -6.51 8.42 -9.55
CA THR A 224 -5.85 7.12 -9.67
C THR A 224 -6.66 6.02 -8.97
N SER A 225 -6.60 4.79 -9.47
CA SER A 225 -7.38 3.64 -8.99
C SER A 225 -6.53 2.47 -8.47
N CYS A 226 -5.21 2.57 -8.51
CA CYS A 226 -4.31 1.46 -8.16
C CYS A 226 -4.27 1.12 -6.65
N CYS A 227 -4.81 1.97 -5.76
CA CYS A 227 -4.85 1.75 -4.32
C CYS A 227 -6.21 1.19 -3.86
N PRO A 228 -6.34 -0.13 -3.57
CA PRO A 228 -7.64 -0.74 -3.27
C PRO A 228 -8.27 -0.26 -1.95
N GLY A 229 -7.46 0.21 -0.99
CA GLY A 229 -7.99 0.84 0.21
C GLY A 229 -8.65 2.19 -0.06
N TRP A 230 -8.11 2.95 -1.01
CA TRP A 230 -8.69 4.18 -1.51
C TRP A 230 -9.98 3.91 -2.32
N VAL A 231 -9.93 2.98 -3.27
CA VAL A 231 -11.11 2.60 -4.06
C VAL A 231 -12.27 2.20 -3.15
N LYS A 232 -12.02 1.29 -2.19
CA LYS A 232 -13.06 0.88 -1.23
C LYS A 232 -13.57 2.04 -0.37
N PHE A 233 -12.72 3.03 -0.06
CA PHE A 233 -13.13 4.23 0.65
C PHE A 233 -14.10 5.09 -0.19
N VAL A 234 -13.85 5.25 -1.50
CA VAL A 234 -14.77 5.95 -2.41
C VAL A 234 -16.08 5.19 -2.53
N GLU A 235 -16.04 3.88 -2.71
CA GLU A 235 -17.23 3.02 -2.80
C GLU A 235 -18.12 3.14 -1.56
N TYR A 236 -17.52 3.35 -0.38
CA TYR A 236 -18.25 3.53 0.87
C TYR A 236 -18.81 4.93 1.05
N TYR A 237 -18.00 5.96 0.86
CA TYR A 237 -18.30 7.30 1.35
C TYR A 237 -18.63 8.31 0.25
N TYR A 238 -18.22 8.03 -1.00
CA TYR A 238 -18.34 8.95 -2.13
C TYR A 238 -18.76 8.23 -3.43
N PRO A 239 -19.83 7.41 -3.40
CA PRO A 239 -20.23 6.64 -4.59
C PRO A 239 -20.56 7.53 -5.79
N GLU A 240 -20.96 8.78 -5.59
CA GLU A 240 -21.18 9.77 -6.62
C GLU A 240 -19.90 10.18 -7.39
N LEU A 241 -18.71 9.94 -6.82
CA LEU A 241 -17.42 10.21 -7.42
C LEU A 241 -16.77 8.97 -8.07
N LEU A 242 -17.44 7.82 -8.09
CA LEU A 242 -16.94 6.63 -8.78
C LEU A 242 -16.62 6.88 -10.25
N PRO A 243 -17.39 7.67 -11.02
CA PRO A 243 -17.03 8.00 -12.41
C PRO A 243 -15.73 8.81 -12.57
N ASN A 244 -15.24 9.42 -11.50
CA ASN A 244 -13.97 10.14 -11.48
C ASN A 244 -12.76 9.22 -11.35
N LEU A 245 -12.93 8.00 -10.82
CA LEU A 245 -11.86 7.02 -10.77
C LEU A 245 -11.42 6.63 -12.18
N SER A 246 -10.12 6.38 -12.37
CA SER A 246 -9.66 5.70 -13.57
C SER A 246 -10.26 4.29 -13.62
N SER A 247 -10.68 3.86 -14.80
CA SER A 247 -11.16 2.49 -15.02
C SER A 247 -10.01 1.47 -15.06
N ALA A 248 -8.76 1.93 -15.20
CA ALA A 248 -7.60 1.07 -15.24
C ALA A 248 -7.47 0.24 -13.95
N LYS A 249 -7.30 -1.07 -14.11
CA LYS A 249 -6.98 -1.97 -12.99
C LYS A 249 -5.65 -1.60 -12.35
N SER A 250 -5.45 -2.04 -11.13
CA SER A 250 -4.14 -1.89 -10.50
C SER A 250 -3.07 -2.74 -11.20
N PRO A 251 -1.78 -2.39 -11.09
CA PRO A 251 -0.69 -3.19 -11.64
C PRO A 251 -0.74 -4.67 -11.26
N GLN A 252 -1.17 -4.99 -10.03
CA GLN A 252 -1.38 -6.37 -9.59
C GLN A 252 -2.37 -7.10 -10.47
N GLN A 253 -3.52 -6.51 -10.74
CA GLN A 253 -4.59 -7.15 -11.49
C GLN A 253 -4.28 -7.19 -12.99
N MET A 254 -3.67 -6.15 -13.53
CA MET A 254 -3.18 -6.16 -14.91
C MET A 254 -2.17 -7.28 -15.16
N ALA A 255 -1.19 -7.45 -14.25
CA ALA A 255 -0.24 -8.55 -14.34
C ALA A 255 -0.93 -9.91 -14.24
N GLY A 256 -1.88 -10.07 -13.31
CA GLY A 256 -2.63 -11.32 -13.16
C GLY A 256 -3.42 -11.70 -14.41
N ALA A 257 -4.15 -10.74 -14.99
CA ALA A 257 -4.86 -10.94 -16.24
C ALA A 257 -3.92 -11.38 -17.38
N LEU A 258 -2.78 -10.68 -17.54
CA LEU A 258 -1.80 -11.04 -18.58
C LEU A 258 -1.08 -12.36 -18.33
N VAL A 259 -0.89 -12.76 -17.08
CA VAL A 259 -0.35 -14.08 -16.72
C VAL A 259 -1.26 -15.18 -17.23
N LYS A 260 -2.57 -15.06 -17.03
CA LYS A 260 -3.53 -16.09 -17.44
C LYS A 260 -4.03 -15.94 -18.88
N THR A 261 -3.57 -14.92 -19.61
CA THR A 261 -3.91 -14.72 -21.03
C THR A 261 -2.65 -14.69 -21.88
N TYR A 262 -1.96 -13.56 -21.97
CA TYR A 262 -0.78 -13.37 -22.82
C TYR A 262 0.35 -14.38 -22.55
N PHE A 263 0.72 -14.58 -21.28
CA PHE A 263 1.75 -15.55 -20.91
C PHE A 263 1.26 -16.99 -21.19
N ALA A 264 0.00 -17.32 -20.88
CA ALA A 264 -0.58 -18.62 -21.13
C ALA A 264 -0.53 -18.98 -22.62
N GLU A 265 -0.94 -18.06 -23.51
CA GLU A 265 -0.88 -18.24 -24.96
C GLU A 265 0.57 -18.41 -25.46
N LYS A 266 1.46 -17.51 -25.06
CA LYS A 266 2.86 -17.50 -25.53
C LYS A 266 3.64 -18.75 -25.14
N ASN A 267 3.32 -19.34 -23.99
CA ASN A 267 4.03 -20.50 -23.45
C ASN A 267 3.24 -21.80 -23.59
N HIS A 268 2.05 -21.76 -24.22
CA HIS A 268 1.19 -22.92 -24.41
C HIS A 268 0.83 -23.62 -23.10
N VAL A 269 0.60 -22.82 -22.04
CA VAL A 269 0.14 -23.29 -20.72
C VAL A 269 -1.37 -23.14 -20.65
N GLU A 270 -2.06 -24.20 -20.21
CA GLU A 270 -3.50 -24.15 -19.99
C GLU A 270 -3.83 -23.16 -18.85
N PRO A 271 -4.65 -22.13 -19.06
CA PRO A 271 -4.88 -21.09 -18.07
C PRO A 271 -5.48 -21.60 -16.75
N GLN A 272 -6.25 -22.71 -16.77
CA GLN A 272 -6.78 -23.39 -15.59
C GLN A 272 -5.69 -24.03 -14.71
N LYS A 273 -4.51 -24.26 -15.26
CA LYS A 273 -3.35 -24.82 -14.55
C LYS A 273 -2.38 -23.75 -14.05
N ILE A 274 -2.69 -22.48 -14.22
CA ILE A 274 -1.88 -21.39 -13.72
C ILE A 274 -2.41 -20.95 -12.35
N PHE A 275 -1.53 -20.95 -11.35
CA PHE A 275 -1.78 -20.36 -10.04
C PHE A 275 -0.97 -19.06 -9.91
N SER A 276 -1.67 -17.93 -9.95
CA SER A 276 -1.07 -16.58 -9.95
C SER A 276 -0.95 -16.05 -8.53
N VAL A 277 0.27 -15.80 -8.09
CA VAL A 277 0.60 -15.26 -6.75
C VAL A 277 1.15 -13.85 -6.88
N ALA A 278 0.70 -12.95 -6.00
CA ALA A 278 1.24 -11.59 -5.93
C ALA A 278 1.90 -11.34 -4.56
N ILE A 279 3.16 -10.89 -4.57
CA ILE A 279 3.85 -10.45 -3.36
C ILE A 279 3.70 -8.94 -3.23
N MET A 280 2.97 -8.50 -2.21
CA MET A 280 2.53 -7.10 -2.08
C MET A 280 2.90 -6.47 -0.74
N PRO A 281 3.20 -5.17 -0.70
CA PRO A 281 3.41 -4.44 0.55
C PRO A 281 2.10 -4.13 1.28
N CYS A 282 0.98 -4.61 0.78
CA CYS A 282 -0.36 -4.12 1.08
C CYS A 282 -1.29 -5.27 1.45
N THR A 283 -2.07 -5.10 2.53
CA THR A 283 -3.09 -6.08 2.92
C THR A 283 -4.39 -5.91 2.14
N ALA A 284 -4.73 -4.69 1.70
CA ALA A 284 -5.94 -4.45 0.91
C ALA A 284 -5.90 -5.13 -0.48
N LYS A 285 -4.73 -5.50 -0.97
CA LYS A 285 -4.55 -6.30 -2.19
C LYS A 285 -5.12 -7.71 -2.06
N LYS A 286 -5.21 -8.26 -0.84
CA LYS A 286 -5.93 -9.51 -0.55
C LYS A 286 -7.44 -9.39 -0.77
N PHE A 287 -8.01 -8.25 -0.46
CA PHE A 287 -9.41 -7.95 -0.77
C PHE A 287 -9.60 -7.70 -2.27
N GLU A 288 -8.68 -6.96 -2.90
CA GLU A 288 -8.78 -6.64 -4.33
C GLU A 288 -8.84 -7.88 -5.22
N CYS A 289 -7.98 -8.89 -4.98
CA CYS A 289 -7.97 -10.09 -5.80
C CYS A 289 -9.23 -10.97 -5.62
N GLN A 290 -10.01 -10.75 -4.57
CA GLN A 290 -11.27 -11.47 -4.31
C GLN A 290 -12.51 -10.72 -4.82
N ARG A 291 -12.35 -9.58 -5.48
CA ARG A 291 -13.46 -8.85 -6.08
C ARG A 291 -14.03 -9.65 -7.26
N PRO A 292 -15.37 -9.76 -7.36
CA PRO A 292 -16.00 -10.61 -8.37
C PRO A 292 -15.70 -10.17 -9.81
N GLU A 293 -15.35 -8.90 -10.02
CA GLU A 293 -15.00 -8.36 -11.33
C GLU A 293 -13.53 -8.63 -11.75
N MET A 294 -12.70 -9.22 -10.90
CA MET A 294 -11.29 -9.52 -11.20
C MET A 294 -11.12 -10.90 -11.84
N ILE A 295 -11.88 -11.14 -12.91
CA ILE A 295 -11.98 -12.40 -13.65
C ILE A 295 -11.81 -12.22 -15.16
N SER A 296 -11.01 -11.23 -15.60
CA SER A 296 -10.85 -10.93 -17.03
C SER A 296 -10.29 -12.10 -17.84
N ALA A 297 -9.39 -12.89 -17.27
CA ALA A 297 -8.89 -14.08 -17.93
C ALA A 297 -9.99 -15.12 -18.14
N GLN A 298 -10.87 -15.32 -17.16
CA GLN A 298 -12.04 -16.19 -17.28
C GLN A 298 -12.97 -15.73 -18.41
N THR A 299 -13.23 -14.43 -18.47
CA THR A 299 -14.06 -13.82 -19.54
C THR A 299 -13.41 -13.99 -20.91
N TYR A 300 -12.12 -13.71 -21.02
CA TYR A 300 -11.35 -13.83 -22.26
C TYR A 300 -11.38 -15.26 -22.84
N TRP A 301 -11.16 -16.26 -21.99
CA TRP A 301 -11.19 -17.66 -22.40
C TRP A 301 -12.61 -18.24 -22.50
N GLN A 302 -13.64 -17.53 -22.05
CA GLN A 302 -15.02 -18.00 -21.91
C GLN A 302 -15.09 -19.36 -21.18
N ASP A 303 -14.29 -19.50 -20.12
CA ASP A 303 -14.14 -20.75 -19.37
C ASP A 303 -14.17 -20.50 -17.85
N GLU A 304 -15.24 -20.93 -17.20
CA GLU A 304 -15.45 -20.80 -15.76
C GLU A 304 -14.46 -21.61 -14.91
N GLN A 305 -13.68 -22.52 -15.50
CA GLN A 305 -12.62 -23.25 -14.79
C GLN A 305 -11.35 -22.40 -14.62
N VAL A 306 -11.20 -21.33 -15.37
CA VAL A 306 -10.11 -20.37 -15.15
C VAL A 306 -10.38 -19.62 -13.86
N SER A 307 -9.49 -19.74 -12.89
CA SER A 307 -9.59 -19.03 -11.61
C SER A 307 -9.39 -17.51 -11.79
N PRO A 308 -9.71 -16.69 -10.78
CA PRO A 308 -9.52 -15.22 -10.84
C PRO A 308 -8.13 -14.81 -11.33
N ASP A 309 -8.00 -13.60 -11.86
CA ASP A 309 -6.74 -13.08 -12.43
C ASP A 309 -5.55 -13.24 -11.48
N VAL A 310 -5.76 -13.04 -10.18
CA VAL A 310 -4.78 -13.33 -9.11
C VAL A 310 -5.42 -14.24 -8.07
N ASP A 311 -4.85 -15.42 -7.87
CA ASP A 311 -5.38 -16.42 -6.95
C ASP A 311 -5.11 -16.08 -5.48
N VAL A 312 -3.87 -15.66 -5.17
CA VAL A 312 -3.44 -15.37 -3.80
C VAL A 312 -2.50 -14.18 -3.73
N VAL A 313 -2.67 -13.38 -2.69
CA VAL A 313 -1.76 -12.30 -2.34
C VAL A 313 -1.03 -12.63 -1.04
N LEU A 314 0.30 -12.67 -1.09
CA LEU A 314 1.16 -12.70 0.09
C LEU A 314 1.73 -11.31 0.37
N THR A 315 1.76 -10.93 1.64
CA THR A 315 2.44 -9.70 2.06
C THR A 315 3.96 -9.90 2.08
N THR A 316 4.73 -8.81 2.11
CA THR A 316 6.20 -8.86 2.30
C THR A 316 6.57 -9.67 3.55
N ARG A 317 5.80 -9.54 4.65
CA ARG A 317 6.02 -10.31 5.87
C ARG A 317 5.71 -11.80 5.72
N GLU A 318 4.67 -12.14 4.95
CA GLU A 318 4.35 -13.55 4.65
C GLU A 318 5.47 -14.19 3.82
N LEU A 319 5.96 -13.50 2.79
CA LEU A 319 7.12 -13.97 2.02
C LEU A 319 8.34 -14.18 2.92
N ALA A 320 8.63 -13.24 3.82
CA ALA A 320 9.74 -13.39 4.77
C ALA A 320 9.58 -14.63 5.66
N ARG A 321 8.35 -14.90 6.16
CA ARG A 321 8.07 -16.11 6.93
C ARG A 321 8.25 -17.39 6.10
N MET A 322 7.80 -17.37 4.84
CA MET A 322 7.95 -18.50 3.93
C MET A 322 9.43 -18.81 3.66
N ILE A 323 10.25 -17.79 3.40
CA ILE A 323 11.70 -17.91 3.21
C ILE A 323 12.37 -18.46 4.48
N LYS A 324 12.02 -17.94 5.67
CA LYS A 324 12.55 -18.41 6.97
C LYS A 324 12.14 -19.86 7.26
N ARG A 325 10.87 -20.26 6.98
CA ARG A 325 10.40 -21.64 7.15
C ARG A 325 11.14 -22.63 6.24
N ALA A 326 11.52 -22.19 5.04
CA ALA A 326 12.31 -22.99 4.10
C ALA A 326 13.81 -23.04 4.45
N GLY A 327 14.27 -22.36 5.50
CA GLY A 327 15.67 -22.32 5.90
C GLY A 327 16.58 -21.56 4.93
N ILE A 328 16.02 -20.66 4.12
CA ILE A 328 16.77 -19.88 3.11
C ILE A 328 17.38 -18.65 3.79
N ASP A 329 18.71 -18.52 3.70
CA ASP A 329 19.45 -17.33 4.16
C ASP A 329 19.46 -16.26 3.07
N LEU A 330 18.45 -15.37 3.09
CA LEU A 330 18.27 -14.32 2.08
C LEU A 330 19.52 -13.44 1.86
N PRO A 331 20.22 -12.95 2.90
CA PRO A 331 21.41 -12.12 2.72
C PRO A 331 22.52 -12.77 1.92
N SER A 332 22.68 -14.10 1.99
CA SER A 332 23.74 -14.85 1.32
C SER A 332 23.41 -15.22 -0.12
N LEU A 333 22.17 -15.04 -0.56
CA LEU A 333 21.77 -15.41 -1.93
C LEU A 333 22.48 -14.54 -2.98
N PRO A 334 22.82 -15.11 -4.16
CA PRO A 334 23.20 -14.31 -5.31
C PRO A 334 22.02 -13.48 -5.79
N ASP A 335 22.30 -12.42 -6.54
CA ASP A 335 21.26 -11.69 -7.23
C ASP A 335 20.86 -12.43 -8.51
N GLU A 336 19.56 -12.59 -8.74
CA GLU A 336 18.98 -13.17 -9.96
C GLU A 336 18.02 -12.18 -10.62
N GLU A 337 17.79 -12.39 -11.92
CA GLU A 337 16.90 -11.54 -12.73
C GLU A 337 15.50 -12.16 -12.82
N TYR A 338 14.51 -11.30 -13.04
CA TYR A 338 13.15 -11.70 -13.39
C TYR A 338 13.12 -12.45 -14.72
N ASP A 339 12.09 -13.29 -14.87
CA ASP A 339 11.87 -14.00 -16.13
C ASP A 339 11.43 -13.05 -17.25
N GLN A 340 11.81 -13.38 -18.48
CA GLN A 340 11.46 -12.60 -19.66
C GLN A 340 9.94 -12.61 -19.90
N LEU A 341 9.46 -11.73 -20.74
CA LEU A 341 8.09 -11.43 -21.12
C LEU A 341 7.45 -10.32 -20.28
N MET A 342 7.53 -10.38 -18.94
CA MET A 342 7.00 -9.34 -18.04
C MET A 342 7.98 -9.05 -16.88
N GLY A 343 9.28 -9.11 -17.17
CA GLY A 343 10.35 -8.90 -16.19
C GLY A 343 11.14 -7.60 -16.39
N VAL A 344 10.98 -6.93 -17.53
CA VAL A 344 11.62 -5.63 -17.76
C VAL A 344 10.69 -4.51 -17.28
N ALA A 345 11.24 -3.64 -16.46
CA ALA A 345 10.53 -2.51 -15.89
C ALA A 345 11.36 -1.23 -15.95
N THR A 346 10.70 -0.09 -15.76
CA THR A 346 11.34 1.22 -15.76
C THR A 346 11.46 1.80 -14.36
N GLY A 347 12.20 2.89 -14.24
CA GLY A 347 12.23 3.68 -13.01
C GLY A 347 10.86 4.23 -12.62
N ALA A 348 10.01 4.56 -13.61
CA ALA A 348 8.63 4.99 -13.38
C ALA A 348 7.83 3.92 -12.64
N GLY A 349 7.93 2.64 -13.05
CA GLY A 349 7.30 1.52 -12.33
C GLY A 349 7.80 1.38 -10.89
N ALA A 350 9.10 1.61 -10.65
CA ALA A 350 9.68 1.50 -9.31
C ALA A 350 9.13 2.54 -8.32
N ILE A 351 8.92 3.79 -8.74
CA ILE A 351 8.44 4.87 -7.86
C ILE A 351 6.95 4.76 -7.51
N PHE A 352 6.17 3.87 -8.12
CA PHE A 352 4.80 3.55 -7.67
C PHE A 352 4.71 3.19 -6.18
N GLY A 353 5.81 2.73 -5.61
CA GLY A 353 5.90 2.42 -4.19
C GLY A 353 5.86 3.63 -3.26
N THR A 354 5.99 4.86 -3.75
CA THR A 354 6.00 6.10 -2.97
C THR A 354 4.78 6.96 -3.26
N THR A 355 4.39 7.80 -2.29
CA THR A 355 3.38 8.84 -2.53
C THR A 355 3.94 9.89 -3.49
N GLY A 356 3.22 10.19 -4.55
CA GLY A 356 3.63 11.05 -5.66
C GLY A 356 4.32 10.31 -6.80
N GLY A 357 4.62 9.01 -6.63
CA GLY A 357 5.32 8.24 -7.64
C GLY A 357 4.46 7.89 -8.85
N VAL A 358 3.19 7.56 -8.65
CA VAL A 358 2.25 7.33 -9.75
C VAL A 358 2.04 8.61 -10.54
N MET A 359 1.83 9.72 -9.84
CA MET A 359 1.67 11.05 -10.45
C MET A 359 2.87 11.42 -11.29
N GLU A 360 4.08 11.27 -10.76
CA GLU A 360 5.31 11.58 -11.48
C GLU A 360 5.47 10.70 -12.73
N ALA A 361 5.19 9.40 -12.62
CA ALA A 361 5.22 8.46 -13.74
C ALA A 361 4.19 8.83 -14.82
N ALA A 362 2.96 9.16 -14.40
CA ALA A 362 1.88 9.56 -15.29
C ALA A 362 2.20 10.85 -16.05
N VAL A 363 2.70 11.87 -15.35
CA VAL A 363 3.07 13.15 -15.98
C VAL A 363 4.19 12.99 -17.01
N ARG A 364 5.19 12.14 -16.73
CA ARG A 364 6.27 11.83 -17.69
C ARG A 364 5.69 11.23 -18.99
N SER A 365 4.80 10.26 -18.88
CA SER A 365 4.23 9.58 -20.05
C SER A 365 3.11 10.38 -20.71
N ALA A 366 2.30 11.15 -19.97
CA ALA A 366 1.32 12.06 -20.53
C ALA A 366 1.96 13.13 -21.43
N TYR A 367 3.12 13.66 -21.03
CA TYR A 367 3.89 14.57 -21.89
C TYR A 367 4.21 13.91 -23.23
N TYR A 368 4.74 12.67 -23.20
CA TYR A 368 5.06 11.93 -24.43
C TYR A 368 3.81 11.59 -25.25
N LEU A 369 2.73 11.18 -24.63
CA LEU A 369 1.48 10.83 -25.30
C LEU A 369 0.86 12.01 -26.07
N VAL A 370 1.01 13.22 -25.53
CA VAL A 370 0.48 14.45 -26.18
C VAL A 370 1.44 15.01 -27.22
N THR A 371 2.73 15.01 -26.95
CA THR A 371 3.71 15.73 -27.80
C THR A 371 4.47 14.84 -28.77
N GLY A 372 4.55 13.53 -28.50
CA GLY A 372 5.45 12.62 -29.20
C GLY A 372 6.93 12.77 -28.82
N GLU A 373 7.25 13.69 -27.89
CA GLU A 373 8.62 14.00 -27.47
C GLU A 373 8.91 13.48 -26.05
N GLN A 374 10.18 13.25 -25.77
CA GLN A 374 10.60 12.86 -24.42
C GLN A 374 10.35 13.99 -23.41
N PRO A 375 9.92 13.68 -22.18
CA PRO A 375 9.66 14.68 -21.16
C PRO A 375 10.94 15.46 -20.81
N PRO A 376 10.85 16.78 -20.59
CA PRO A 376 11.99 17.59 -20.18
C PRO A 376 12.51 17.16 -18.79
N ALA A 377 13.78 17.44 -18.51
CA ALA A 377 14.46 17.03 -17.29
C ALA A 377 13.72 17.42 -15.98
N ALA A 378 13.01 18.55 -15.99
CA ALA A 378 12.20 18.98 -14.84
C ALA A 378 11.07 18.00 -14.46
N LEU A 379 10.55 17.23 -15.41
CA LEU A 379 9.51 16.22 -15.16
C LEU A 379 10.09 14.87 -14.70
N TRP A 380 11.40 14.68 -14.77
CA TRP A 380 12.06 13.47 -14.29
C TRP A 380 12.30 13.48 -12.77
N GLN A 381 12.12 14.62 -12.13
CA GLN A 381 12.15 14.80 -10.68
C GLN A 381 11.13 15.89 -10.31
N LEU A 382 9.86 15.50 -10.27
CA LEU A 382 8.80 16.44 -9.94
C LEU A 382 8.78 16.72 -8.43
N THR A 383 9.75 17.52 -7.98
CA THR A 383 10.00 17.80 -6.56
C THR A 383 8.75 18.23 -5.78
N PRO A 384 7.84 19.07 -6.31
CA PRO A 384 6.65 19.48 -5.55
C PRO A 384 5.74 18.35 -5.10
N VAL A 385 5.73 17.19 -5.80
CA VAL A 385 4.89 16.04 -5.44
C VAL A 385 5.64 14.97 -4.65
N ARG A 386 6.95 15.15 -4.39
CA ARG A 386 7.75 14.27 -3.53
C ARG A 386 7.66 14.67 -2.06
N GLY A 387 7.96 13.76 -1.15
CA GLY A 387 7.95 14.02 0.31
C GLY A 387 6.80 13.33 1.02
N MET A 388 6.72 13.52 2.34
CA MET A 388 5.76 12.83 3.22
C MET A 388 4.52 13.68 3.56
N GLU A 389 4.43 14.90 3.07
CA GLU A 389 3.26 15.76 3.28
C GLU A 389 1.98 15.10 2.81
N GLY A 390 0.90 15.29 3.55
CA GLY A 390 -0.39 14.65 3.28
C GLY A 390 -1.06 15.13 2.01
N VAL A 391 -0.89 16.42 1.65
CA VAL A 391 -1.40 17.04 0.42
C VAL A 391 -0.25 17.78 -0.25
N LYS A 392 -0.01 17.49 -1.51
CA LYS A 392 1.02 18.10 -2.34
C LYS A 392 0.42 18.47 -3.69
N GLU A 393 0.81 19.61 -4.24
CA GLU A 393 0.24 20.14 -5.47
C GLU A 393 1.33 20.62 -6.42
N ALA A 394 1.04 20.55 -7.72
CA ALA A 394 1.86 21.14 -8.75
C ALA A 394 1.01 21.57 -9.95
N ALA A 395 1.57 22.48 -10.75
CA ALA A 395 1.08 22.79 -12.07
C ALA A 395 2.15 22.36 -13.10
N VAL A 396 1.71 21.68 -14.15
CA VAL A 396 2.57 21.18 -15.22
C VAL A 396 2.02 21.66 -16.55
N SER A 397 2.85 22.34 -17.33
CA SER A 397 2.49 22.76 -18.68
C SER A 397 2.89 21.67 -19.68
N ILE A 398 1.92 21.17 -20.43
CA ILE A 398 2.14 20.21 -21.52
C ILE A 398 1.75 20.87 -22.84
N PRO A 399 2.67 21.03 -23.80
CA PRO A 399 2.34 21.57 -25.11
C PRO A 399 1.19 20.78 -25.77
N GLY A 400 0.16 21.48 -26.21
CA GLY A 400 -1.03 20.85 -26.78
C GLY A 400 -2.15 20.51 -25.79
N ALA A 401 -1.85 20.32 -24.50
CA ALA A 401 -2.84 20.08 -23.44
C ALA A 401 -3.02 21.26 -22.47
N GLY A 402 -2.11 22.26 -22.50
CA GLY A 402 -2.16 23.43 -21.62
C GLY A 402 -1.56 23.20 -20.23
N GLU A 403 -2.00 23.98 -19.24
CA GLU A 403 -1.63 23.83 -17.84
C GLU A 403 -2.52 22.79 -17.17
N ILE A 404 -1.91 21.74 -16.65
CA ILE A 404 -2.58 20.66 -15.89
C ILE A 404 -2.22 20.85 -14.42
N ARG A 405 -3.23 21.02 -13.57
CA ARG A 405 -3.06 21.08 -12.13
C ARG A 405 -3.25 19.69 -11.54
N ILE A 406 -2.31 19.27 -10.72
CA ILE A 406 -2.25 17.94 -10.14
C ILE A 406 -2.17 18.02 -8.63
N ALA A 407 -2.74 17.00 -7.96
CA ALA A 407 -2.61 16.83 -6.52
C ALA A 407 -2.20 15.40 -6.16
N VAL A 408 -1.43 15.27 -5.09
CA VAL A 408 -1.03 14.00 -4.50
C VAL A 408 -1.48 13.97 -3.05
N ILE A 409 -2.34 13.01 -2.74
CA ILE A 409 -2.99 12.87 -1.44
C ILE A 409 -2.48 11.60 -0.76
N SER A 410 -2.08 11.73 0.49
CA SER A 410 -1.58 10.63 1.32
C SER A 410 -2.30 10.62 2.66
N GLY A 411 -2.93 9.48 2.99
CA GLY A 411 -3.86 9.35 4.11
C GLY A 411 -5.30 9.72 3.73
N LEU A 412 -6.27 9.00 4.27
CA LEU A 412 -7.67 9.13 3.83
C LEU A 412 -8.44 10.24 4.57
N ASP A 413 -7.93 10.79 5.64
CA ASP A 413 -8.39 12.05 6.23
C ASP A 413 -8.18 13.21 5.25
N ASN A 414 -7.00 13.30 4.66
CA ASN A 414 -6.69 14.26 3.60
C ASN A 414 -7.53 14.01 2.34
N ALA A 415 -7.72 12.72 1.97
CA ALA A 415 -8.57 12.36 0.85
C ALA A 415 -10.03 12.80 1.09
N ARG A 416 -10.56 12.63 2.31
CA ARG A 416 -11.92 13.10 2.65
C ARG A 416 -12.06 14.59 2.42
N ALA A 417 -11.13 15.40 2.93
CA ALA A 417 -11.16 16.86 2.73
C ALA A 417 -11.09 17.23 1.23
N THR A 418 -10.28 16.51 0.45
CA THR A 418 -10.18 16.71 -1.01
C THR A 418 -11.49 16.33 -1.71
N MET A 419 -12.12 15.20 -1.32
CA MET A 419 -13.40 14.75 -1.91
C MET A 419 -14.53 15.76 -1.68
N GLU A 420 -14.59 16.37 -0.50
CA GLU A 420 -15.59 17.41 -0.23
C GLU A 420 -15.41 18.64 -1.15
N GLN A 421 -14.16 19.01 -1.48
CA GLN A 421 -13.89 20.09 -2.45
C GLN A 421 -14.31 19.69 -3.87
N VAL A 422 -14.01 18.48 -4.30
CA VAL A 422 -14.41 17.97 -5.62
C VAL A 422 -15.93 17.91 -5.72
N LYS A 423 -16.61 17.37 -4.73
CA LYS A 423 -18.07 17.27 -4.67
C LYS A 423 -18.74 18.65 -4.68
N ALA A 424 -18.15 19.66 -4.05
CA ALA A 424 -18.62 21.04 -4.06
C ALA A 424 -18.38 21.76 -5.40
N GLY A 425 -17.72 21.12 -6.38
CA GLY A 425 -17.34 21.74 -7.65
C GLY A 425 -16.22 22.76 -7.56
N ASN A 426 -15.47 22.77 -6.44
CA ASN A 426 -14.41 23.73 -6.15
C ASN A 426 -13.00 23.18 -6.38
N SER A 427 -12.88 22.03 -7.05
CA SER A 427 -11.59 21.40 -7.33
C SER A 427 -10.82 22.17 -8.41
N PRO A 428 -9.58 22.62 -8.13
CA PRO A 428 -8.74 23.22 -9.15
C PRO A 428 -7.95 22.19 -9.97
N TRP A 429 -7.99 20.89 -9.56
CA TRP A 429 -7.14 19.85 -10.10
C TRP A 429 -7.79 19.13 -11.29
N THR A 430 -6.92 18.67 -12.18
CA THR A 430 -7.28 17.85 -13.36
C THR A 430 -7.04 16.36 -13.06
N PHE A 431 -5.97 16.05 -12.31
CA PHE A 431 -5.57 14.70 -11.97
C PHE A 431 -5.12 14.62 -10.52
N ILE A 432 -5.59 13.60 -9.80
CA ILE A 432 -5.35 13.42 -8.37
C ILE A 432 -4.86 12.00 -8.08
N GLU A 433 -3.64 11.86 -7.55
CA GLU A 433 -3.19 10.61 -6.96
C GLU A 433 -3.67 10.51 -5.52
N VAL A 434 -4.24 9.36 -5.13
CA VAL A 434 -4.62 9.09 -3.74
C VAL A 434 -4.01 7.78 -3.26
N MET A 435 -3.26 7.86 -2.16
CA MET A 435 -2.72 6.71 -1.43
C MET A 435 -3.29 6.64 -0.02
N ALA A 436 -3.96 5.52 0.32
CA ALA A 436 -4.53 5.32 1.65
C ALA A 436 -3.46 5.28 2.77
N CYS A 437 -2.27 4.79 2.46
CA CYS A 437 -1.19 4.66 3.44
C CYS A 437 -0.32 5.94 3.45
N PRO A 438 -0.06 6.55 4.63
CA PRO A 438 0.88 7.66 4.72
C PRO A 438 2.26 7.30 4.17
N GLY A 439 2.75 8.11 3.22
CA GLY A 439 4.01 7.87 2.54
C GLY A 439 3.94 6.90 1.34
N GLY A 440 2.80 6.27 1.08
CA GLY A 440 2.59 5.35 -0.03
C GLY A 440 2.82 3.88 0.31
N CYS A 441 2.91 3.03 -0.72
CA CYS A 441 2.99 1.58 -0.59
C CYS A 441 4.27 1.09 0.11
N GLN A 442 5.35 1.88 0.12
CA GLN A 442 6.57 1.56 0.86
C GLN A 442 6.35 1.43 2.38
N TYR A 443 5.23 1.94 2.89
CA TYR A 443 4.74 1.74 4.26
C TYR A 443 3.33 1.11 4.31
N GLY A 444 2.99 0.31 3.30
CA GLY A 444 1.74 -0.44 3.24
C GLY A 444 1.58 -1.42 4.40
N GLY A 445 0.34 -1.82 4.70
CA GLY A 445 0.00 -2.69 5.82
C GLY A 445 0.68 -4.07 5.83
N GLY A 446 1.24 -4.50 4.69
CA GLY A 446 1.99 -5.76 4.54
C GLY A 446 3.51 -5.65 4.70
N GLN A 447 4.06 -4.43 4.84
CA GLN A 447 5.50 -4.19 4.99
C GLN A 447 6.01 -4.55 6.40
N PRO A 448 7.33 -4.80 6.55
CA PRO A 448 7.94 -5.02 7.85
C PRO A 448 7.59 -3.93 8.86
N ARG A 449 7.38 -4.37 10.10
CA ARG A 449 7.08 -3.46 11.19
C ARG A 449 8.37 -2.84 11.72
N SER A 450 8.35 -1.55 11.97
CA SER A 450 9.44 -0.84 12.62
C SER A 450 9.11 -0.51 14.07
N SER A 451 8.82 0.73 14.38
CA SER A 451 8.33 1.20 15.68
C SER A 451 6.81 1.23 15.74
N ALA A 452 6.23 1.28 16.92
CA ALA A 452 4.82 1.56 17.16
C ALA A 452 4.74 2.74 18.16
N PRO A 453 4.27 3.93 17.74
CA PRO A 453 3.79 4.26 16.39
C PRO A 453 4.89 4.31 15.32
N PRO A 454 4.49 4.29 14.02
CA PRO A 454 5.42 4.38 12.91
C PRO A 454 6.19 5.71 12.88
N SER A 455 7.45 5.70 12.38
CA SER A 455 8.25 6.92 12.22
C SER A 455 8.41 7.35 10.77
N ASP A 456 8.45 8.66 10.52
CA ASP A 456 8.72 9.21 9.20
C ASP A 456 10.16 8.95 8.73
N GLY A 457 11.09 8.73 9.65
CA GLY A 457 12.45 8.34 9.31
C GLY A 457 12.52 7.04 8.49
N VAL A 458 11.74 6.03 8.87
CA VAL A 458 11.64 4.77 8.11
C VAL A 458 10.98 5.00 6.76
N ARG A 459 9.88 5.76 6.72
CA ARG A 459 9.19 6.10 5.47
C ARG A 459 10.11 6.83 4.49
N ASN A 460 10.81 7.85 4.95
CA ASN A 460 11.75 8.62 4.15
C ASN A 460 12.89 7.75 3.60
N THR A 461 13.45 6.87 4.42
CA THR A 461 14.55 5.98 4.01
C THR A 461 14.10 5.00 2.92
N ARG A 462 12.95 4.38 3.08
CA ARG A 462 12.39 3.47 2.06
C ARG A 462 12.03 4.21 0.77
N ALA A 463 11.42 5.40 0.86
CA ALA A 463 11.10 6.23 -0.31
C ALA A 463 12.37 6.65 -1.06
N ALA A 464 13.41 7.10 -0.35
CA ALA A 464 14.68 7.45 -0.94
C ALA A 464 15.31 6.28 -1.72
N SER A 465 15.14 5.05 -1.24
CA SER A 465 15.64 3.85 -1.94
C SER A 465 14.92 3.63 -3.27
N LEU A 466 13.60 3.81 -3.33
CA LEU A 466 12.84 3.70 -4.59
C LEU A 466 13.21 4.82 -5.58
N TYR A 467 13.34 6.05 -5.12
CA TYR A 467 13.82 7.15 -5.97
C TYR A 467 15.25 6.93 -6.48
N LYS A 468 16.10 6.28 -5.68
CA LYS A 468 17.46 5.90 -6.12
C LYS A 468 17.39 4.85 -7.22
N ILE A 469 16.50 3.87 -7.13
CA ILE A 469 16.28 2.86 -8.18
C ILE A 469 15.86 3.55 -9.48
N ASP A 470 14.88 4.47 -9.45
CA ASP A 470 14.49 5.25 -10.62
C ASP A 470 15.65 6.07 -11.21
N ALA A 471 16.39 6.78 -10.36
CA ALA A 471 17.49 7.62 -10.82
C ALA A 471 18.63 6.82 -11.48
N GLN A 472 18.81 5.57 -11.10
CA GLN A 472 19.84 4.66 -11.64
C GLN A 472 19.33 3.78 -12.79
N ALA A 473 18.02 3.78 -13.06
CA ALA A 473 17.42 2.96 -14.11
C ALA A 473 17.85 3.46 -15.49
N LYS A 474 18.16 2.52 -16.40
CA LYS A 474 18.45 2.81 -17.81
C LYS A 474 17.19 3.30 -18.54
N LEU A 475 16.05 2.72 -18.21
CA LEU A 475 14.74 3.10 -18.71
C LEU A 475 14.00 3.79 -17.55
N ARG A 476 13.60 5.03 -17.73
CA ARG A 476 12.96 5.80 -16.65
C ARG A 476 11.49 6.11 -16.90
N ASN A 477 11.02 6.00 -18.12
CA ASN A 477 9.65 6.31 -18.50
C ASN A 477 8.92 5.05 -18.94
N SER A 478 7.66 4.91 -18.57
CA SER A 478 6.85 3.72 -18.87
C SER A 478 6.69 3.49 -20.38
N HIS A 479 6.53 4.56 -21.17
CA HIS A 479 6.42 4.50 -22.62
C HIS A 479 7.71 4.03 -23.34
N ASP A 480 8.85 3.97 -22.63
CA ASP A 480 10.11 3.47 -23.18
C ASP A 480 10.29 1.97 -22.95
N ASN A 481 9.47 1.33 -22.13
CA ASN A 481 9.58 -0.09 -21.82
C ASN A 481 9.38 -0.95 -23.08
N PRO A 482 10.39 -1.72 -23.53
CA PRO A 482 10.28 -2.52 -24.75
C PRO A 482 9.26 -3.64 -24.63
N GLN A 483 9.07 -4.23 -23.43
CA GLN A 483 8.08 -5.30 -23.26
C GLN A 483 6.65 -4.74 -23.24
N ILE A 484 6.43 -3.49 -22.82
CA ILE A 484 5.14 -2.81 -22.98
C ILE A 484 4.83 -2.58 -24.46
N LYS A 485 5.81 -2.11 -25.23
CA LYS A 485 5.65 -1.97 -26.71
C LYS A 485 5.34 -3.32 -27.36
N GLN A 486 6.01 -4.37 -26.90
CA GLN A 486 5.81 -5.73 -27.41
C GLN A 486 4.41 -6.26 -27.11
N VAL A 487 3.92 -6.13 -25.86
CA VAL A 487 2.59 -6.65 -25.51
C VAL A 487 1.48 -5.93 -26.27
N TYR A 488 1.62 -4.62 -26.53
CA TYR A 488 0.67 -3.93 -27.38
C TYR A 488 0.75 -4.42 -28.86
N ALA A 489 1.95 -4.52 -29.40
CA ALA A 489 2.11 -4.93 -30.81
C ALA A 489 1.64 -6.38 -31.07
N GLU A 490 1.80 -7.28 -30.10
CA GLU A 490 1.53 -8.71 -30.29
C GLU A 490 0.16 -9.13 -29.76
N PHE A 491 -0.42 -8.42 -28.79
CA PHE A 491 -1.58 -8.92 -28.05
C PHE A 491 -2.66 -7.88 -27.81
N LEU A 492 -2.34 -6.73 -27.21
CA LEU A 492 -3.33 -5.72 -26.78
C LEU A 492 -3.69 -4.69 -27.87
N THR A 493 -2.92 -4.57 -28.94
CA THR A 493 -3.04 -3.61 -30.05
C THR A 493 -2.60 -2.20 -29.65
N SER A 494 -3.30 -1.52 -28.77
CA SER A 494 -2.99 -0.16 -28.31
C SER A 494 -3.64 0.10 -26.94
N PRO A 495 -3.21 1.15 -26.22
CA PRO A 495 -3.93 1.58 -25.02
C PRO A 495 -5.40 1.89 -25.33
N LEU A 496 -6.31 1.50 -24.41
CA LEU A 496 -7.76 1.63 -24.53
C LEU A 496 -8.34 0.98 -25.80
N SER A 497 -7.69 -0.04 -26.38
CA SER A 497 -8.30 -0.89 -27.38
C SER A 497 -9.35 -1.80 -26.73
N GLU A 498 -10.26 -2.37 -27.53
CA GLU A 498 -11.31 -3.27 -27.04
C GLU A 498 -10.72 -4.41 -26.15
N LYS A 499 -9.62 -5.03 -26.60
CA LYS A 499 -8.94 -6.07 -25.81
C LYS A 499 -8.26 -5.52 -24.56
N ALA A 500 -7.68 -4.33 -24.62
CA ALA A 500 -7.09 -3.69 -23.44
C ALA A 500 -8.17 -3.33 -22.43
N GLU A 501 -9.32 -2.81 -22.85
CA GLU A 501 -10.45 -2.53 -21.97
C GLU A 501 -11.00 -3.80 -21.33
N GLU A 502 -11.17 -4.88 -22.08
CA GLU A 502 -11.63 -6.18 -21.53
C GLU A 502 -10.71 -6.73 -20.46
N LEU A 503 -9.38 -6.68 -20.68
CA LEU A 503 -8.41 -7.33 -19.80
C LEU A 503 -7.91 -6.42 -18.68
N LEU A 504 -7.72 -5.14 -18.95
CA LEU A 504 -6.97 -4.22 -18.10
C LEU A 504 -7.83 -3.17 -17.40
N HIS A 505 -9.11 -3.07 -17.74
CA HIS A 505 -10.03 -2.12 -17.12
C HIS A 505 -11.10 -2.81 -16.29
N THR A 506 -11.75 -2.03 -15.44
CA THR A 506 -12.77 -2.52 -14.51
C THR A 506 -13.77 -1.41 -14.19
N HIS A 507 -14.81 -1.76 -13.48
CA HIS A 507 -15.78 -0.83 -12.93
C HIS A 507 -15.81 -0.94 -11.40
N TYR A 508 -16.34 0.09 -10.76
CA TYR A 508 -16.49 0.14 -9.30
C TYR A 508 -17.96 0.27 -8.95
N ILE A 509 -18.34 -0.28 -7.79
CA ILE A 509 -19.72 -0.32 -7.34
C ILE A 509 -19.89 0.45 -6.03
N SER A 510 -21.05 1.07 -5.86
CA SER A 510 -21.40 1.67 -4.57
C SER A 510 -21.51 0.58 -3.50
N ARG A 511 -20.86 0.80 -2.37
CA ARG A 511 -20.96 -0.02 -1.15
C ARG A 511 -21.64 0.75 -0.02
N ALA A 512 -22.30 1.86 -0.34
CA ALA A 512 -22.96 2.69 0.67
C ALA A 512 -24.10 1.95 1.40
N GLU A 513 -24.70 0.95 0.75
CA GLU A 513 -25.75 0.12 1.34
C GLU A 513 -25.22 -0.98 2.28
N GLU A 514 -23.92 -1.32 2.20
CA GLU A 514 -23.30 -2.31 3.10
C GLU A 514 -23.24 -1.80 4.54
N PHE A 515 -23.21 -0.47 4.72
CA PHE A 515 -23.31 0.18 6.03
C PHE A 515 -23.95 1.57 5.89
N ASP A 516 -24.59 2.04 6.97
CA ASP A 516 -25.09 3.41 7.02
C ASP A 516 -23.90 4.37 7.23
N ALA A 517 -23.44 5.02 6.17
CA ALA A 517 -22.45 6.07 6.28
C ALA A 517 -23.01 7.21 7.15
N LYS A 518 -22.22 7.66 8.12
CA LYS A 518 -22.58 8.81 8.93
C LYS A 518 -22.70 10.03 8.03
N LYS A 519 -23.89 10.59 7.93
CA LYS A 519 -24.08 11.85 7.21
C LYS A 519 -23.20 12.91 7.90
N PRO A 520 -22.52 13.79 7.12
CA PRO A 520 -21.81 14.91 7.74
C PRO A 520 -22.77 15.64 8.66
N GLN A 521 -22.46 15.67 9.95
CA GLN A 521 -23.20 16.51 10.87
C GLN A 521 -22.93 17.95 10.43
N SER A 522 -23.97 18.63 9.96
CA SER A 522 -23.98 20.08 10.01
C SER A 522 -23.70 20.44 11.48
N HIS A 523 -22.56 21.04 11.75
CA HIS A 523 -22.26 21.56 13.06
C HIS A 523 -23.17 22.78 13.30
N GLU A 524 -24.40 22.53 13.59
CA GLU A 524 -25.22 23.48 14.35
C GLU A 524 -24.84 23.30 15.82
N TYR A 525 -23.83 24.05 16.24
CA TYR A 525 -23.70 24.37 17.66
C TYR A 525 -24.82 25.34 17.97
N GLU A 526 -25.92 24.85 18.53
CA GLU A 526 -26.79 25.71 19.32
C GLU A 526 -25.98 26.16 20.54
N VAL A 527 -25.84 27.47 20.67
CA VAL A 527 -25.20 28.21 21.75
C VAL A 527 -26.03 28.10 23.02
#